data_6d8f842a013667c6c7c566a5417944f6
#
_entry.id   6d8f842a013667c6c7c566a5417944f6
#
_cell.length_a   1.000
_cell.length_b   1.000
_cell.length_c   1.000
_cell.angle_alpha   90.00
_cell.angle_beta   90.00
_cell.angle_gamma   90.00
#
_symmetry.space_group_name_H-M   'P 1'
#
loop_
_entity.id
_entity.type
_entity.pdbx_description
1 polymer ?
#
loop_
_entity_poly.entity_id
_entity_poly.type
_entity_poly.pdbx_seq_one_letter_code
_entity_poly.pdbx_strand_id
1 'polypeptide(L)'
;MNRSEKDQIIAEVKEKIVRAKGMYFTDFTGITVEQITELRREFRKANIDFEVVKNTLARKALESVTGYDAITTKLTLPTGIAFGYDDPIAPAKIIKKYREKNDKLKLKVCVVEKQVFDGAQLDVVAKFATRAETIAAILGSIQAPITGVAGAIHAVIRDLVSVIDAIEKKKAA
;
A
#
# COMPACT_ATOMS: atom_id res chain seq x y z
N MET A 1 4.15 4.50 33.83
CA MET A 1 4.46 5.54 32.82
C MET A 1 4.26 6.90 33.44
N ASN A 2 5.31 7.68 33.52
CA ASN A 2 5.28 9.03 34.06
C ASN A 2 4.56 9.99 33.07
N ARG A 3 4.20 11.19 33.55
CA ARG A 3 3.50 12.19 32.72
C ARG A 3 4.40 12.65 31.57
N SER A 4 5.68 12.89 31.86
CA SER A 4 6.68 13.28 30.86
C SER A 4 6.89 12.23 29.75
N GLU A 5 6.90 10.94 30.09
CA GLU A 5 7.00 9.85 29.10
C GLU A 5 5.80 9.81 28.15
N LYS A 6 4.59 10.08 28.68
CA LYS A 6 3.38 10.13 27.84
C LYS A 6 3.41 11.31 26.88
N ASP A 7 3.87 12.46 27.35
CA ASP A 7 3.96 13.65 26.52
C ASP A 7 5.03 13.51 25.42
N GLN A 8 6.14 12.81 25.72
CA GLN A 8 7.16 12.46 24.71
C GLN A 8 6.59 11.54 23.62
N ILE A 9 5.88 10.46 24.00
CA ILE A 9 5.27 9.54 23.04
C ILE A 9 4.21 10.28 22.16
N ILE A 10 3.43 11.17 22.77
CA ILE A 10 2.46 11.97 22.01
C ILE A 10 3.18 12.87 21.00
N ALA A 11 4.29 13.49 21.38
CA ALA A 11 5.09 14.34 20.50
C ALA A 11 5.71 13.54 19.34
N GLU A 12 6.29 12.37 19.62
CA GLU A 12 6.85 11.49 18.59
C GLU A 12 5.78 11.01 17.59
N VAL A 13 4.64 10.54 18.11
CA VAL A 13 3.53 10.07 17.26
C VAL A 13 2.98 11.24 16.43
N LYS A 14 2.86 12.45 17.01
CA LYS A 14 2.43 13.64 16.29
C LYS A 14 3.39 14.01 15.17
N GLU A 15 4.70 13.96 15.39
CA GLU A 15 5.70 14.22 14.35
C GLU A 15 5.56 13.22 13.20
N LYS A 16 5.39 11.93 13.51
CA LYS A 16 5.19 10.87 12.52
C LYS A 16 3.89 11.06 11.74
N ILE A 17 2.79 11.45 12.40
CA ILE A 17 1.51 11.77 11.74
C ILE A 17 1.66 12.90 10.72
N VAL A 18 2.40 13.96 11.08
CA VAL A 18 2.60 15.10 10.19
C VAL A 18 3.47 14.76 8.98
N ARG A 19 4.47 13.88 9.16
CA ARG A 19 5.36 13.44 8.08
C ARG A 19 4.74 12.38 7.18
N ALA A 20 3.84 11.55 7.71
CA ALA A 20 3.25 10.44 6.98
C ALA A 20 2.25 10.93 5.91
N LYS A 21 2.37 10.39 4.70
CA LYS A 21 1.39 10.58 3.61
C LYS A 21 0.26 9.57 3.68
N GLY A 22 0.50 8.43 4.34
CA GLY A 22 -0.49 7.39 4.56
C GLY A 22 -0.39 6.81 5.96
N MET A 23 -1.52 6.58 6.63
CA MET A 23 -1.61 5.98 7.95
C MET A 23 -2.63 4.85 7.95
N TYR A 24 -2.25 3.70 8.51
CA TYR A 24 -3.09 2.51 8.56
C TYR A 24 -3.23 2.03 10.00
N PHE A 25 -4.46 1.99 10.47
CA PHE A 25 -4.80 1.54 11.83
C PHE A 25 -5.25 0.08 11.76
N THR A 26 -4.42 -0.82 12.26
CA THR A 26 -4.64 -2.26 12.21
C THR A 26 -4.95 -2.81 13.60
N ASP A 27 -5.83 -3.81 13.65
CA ASP A 27 -6.05 -4.64 14.82
C ASP A 27 -5.18 -5.89 14.72
N PHE A 28 -4.37 -6.10 15.73
CA PHE A 28 -3.48 -7.25 15.80
C PHE A 28 -3.90 -8.27 16.86
N THR A 29 -5.16 -8.22 17.30
CA THR A 29 -5.70 -9.15 18.30
C THR A 29 -5.64 -10.59 17.77
N GLY A 30 -4.98 -11.47 18.56
CA GLY A 30 -4.84 -12.89 18.21
C GLY A 30 -3.72 -13.24 17.25
N ILE A 31 -2.84 -12.27 16.92
CA ILE A 31 -1.63 -12.51 16.14
C ILE A 31 -0.50 -12.95 17.09
N THR A 32 0.31 -13.93 16.68
CA THR A 32 1.46 -14.40 17.47
C THR A 32 2.63 -13.41 17.37
N VAL A 33 3.55 -13.48 18.35
CA VAL A 33 4.74 -12.61 18.38
C VAL A 33 5.62 -12.82 17.14
N GLU A 34 5.73 -14.06 16.65
CA GLU A 34 6.46 -14.40 15.43
C GLU A 34 5.86 -13.69 14.22
N GLN A 35 4.54 -13.77 14.07
CA GLN A 35 3.80 -13.14 13.01
C GLN A 35 3.92 -11.61 13.01
N ILE A 36 3.88 -10.97 14.20
CA ILE A 36 4.10 -9.52 14.31
C ILE A 36 5.54 -9.16 13.92
N THR A 37 6.50 -10.00 14.28
CA THR A 37 7.92 -9.77 13.95
C THR A 37 8.16 -9.88 12.44
N GLU A 38 7.52 -10.84 11.78
CA GLU A 38 7.54 -10.99 10.32
C GLU A 38 6.92 -9.76 9.65
N LEU A 39 5.74 -9.33 10.10
CA LEU A 39 5.05 -8.15 9.59
C LEU A 39 5.91 -6.88 9.73
N ARG A 40 6.54 -6.68 10.88
CA ARG A 40 7.47 -5.57 11.11
C ARG A 40 8.68 -5.62 10.16
N ARG A 41 9.18 -6.81 9.86
CA ARG A 41 10.29 -6.99 8.93
C ARG A 41 9.88 -6.61 7.50
N GLU A 42 8.68 -6.99 7.07
CA GLU A 42 8.13 -6.61 5.77
C GLU A 42 7.90 -5.09 5.67
N PHE A 43 7.36 -4.46 6.72
CA PHE A 43 7.18 -3.01 6.76
C PHE A 43 8.52 -2.25 6.70
N ARG A 44 9.53 -2.69 7.43
CA ARG A 44 10.87 -2.08 7.41
C ARG A 44 11.53 -2.15 6.04
N LYS A 45 11.34 -3.23 5.28
CA LYS A 45 11.84 -3.36 3.90
C LYS A 45 11.25 -2.30 2.96
N ALA A 46 10.06 -1.84 3.24
CA ALA A 46 9.33 -0.83 2.47
C ALA A 46 9.43 0.58 3.06
N ASN A 47 10.35 0.86 3.99
CA ASN A 47 10.48 2.14 4.71
C ASN A 47 9.18 2.59 5.39
N ILE A 48 8.43 1.64 5.97
CA ILE A 48 7.20 1.88 6.70
C ILE A 48 7.46 1.65 8.18
N ASP A 49 7.15 2.64 9.01
CA ASP A 49 7.22 2.49 10.46
C ASP A 49 5.92 1.87 10.98
N PHE A 50 6.07 0.81 11.77
CA PHE A 50 4.94 0.17 12.42
C PHE A 50 5.10 0.26 13.94
N GLU A 51 4.19 0.99 14.57
CA GLU A 51 4.18 1.21 16.01
C GLU A 51 2.88 0.77 16.66
N VAL A 52 3.02 0.24 17.87
CA VAL A 52 1.88 -0.11 18.72
C VAL A 52 1.79 0.93 19.81
N VAL A 53 0.78 1.78 19.74
CA VAL A 53 0.56 2.88 20.68
C VAL A 53 -0.75 2.65 21.44
N LYS A 54 -0.77 3.06 22.70
CA LYS A 54 -2.02 3.02 23.49
C LYS A 54 -3.05 3.97 22.87
N ASN A 55 -4.28 3.48 22.66
CA ASN A 55 -5.35 4.23 21.97
C ASN A 55 -5.59 5.63 22.54
N THR A 56 -5.47 5.80 23.86
CA THR A 56 -5.66 7.11 24.50
C THR A 56 -4.56 8.11 24.12
N LEU A 57 -3.33 7.65 23.87
CA LEU A 57 -2.22 8.50 23.44
C LEU A 57 -2.32 8.80 21.96
N ALA A 58 -2.64 7.77 21.14
CA ALA A 58 -2.90 7.94 19.71
C ALA A 58 -4.05 8.93 19.45
N ARG A 59 -5.14 8.83 20.24
CA ARG A 59 -6.27 9.76 20.16
C ARG A 59 -5.85 11.20 20.44
N LYS A 60 -5.11 11.45 21.52
CA LYS A 60 -4.60 12.79 21.86
C LYS A 60 -3.64 13.34 20.78
N ALA A 61 -2.81 12.50 20.20
CA ALA A 61 -1.94 12.89 19.11
C ALA A 61 -2.74 13.29 17.85
N LEU A 62 -3.79 12.54 17.50
CA LEU A 62 -4.67 12.85 16.37
C LEU A 62 -5.51 14.10 16.60
N GLU A 63 -6.07 14.31 17.80
CA GLU A 63 -6.81 15.52 18.18
C GLU A 63 -5.95 16.78 18.09
N SER A 64 -4.64 16.67 18.32
CA SER A 64 -3.70 17.80 18.18
C SER A 64 -3.39 18.16 16.72
N VAL A 65 -3.80 17.31 15.76
CA VAL A 65 -3.64 17.52 14.30
C VAL A 65 -5.03 17.61 13.69
N THR A 66 -5.39 18.77 13.18
CA THR A 66 -6.71 19.05 12.58
C THR A 66 -7.02 18.12 11.40
N GLY A 67 -8.24 17.57 11.37
CA GLY A 67 -8.76 16.81 10.22
C GLY A 67 -8.88 15.30 10.41
N TYR A 68 -8.65 14.78 11.63
CA TYR A 68 -8.69 13.34 11.90
C TYR A 68 -9.74 12.91 12.94
N ASP A 69 -10.74 13.77 13.22
CA ASP A 69 -11.77 13.54 14.24
C ASP A 69 -12.59 12.27 13.98
N ALA A 70 -12.87 11.96 12.71
CA ALA A 70 -13.60 10.75 12.32
C ALA A 70 -12.88 9.43 12.68
N ILE A 71 -11.56 9.48 12.91
CA ILE A 71 -10.74 8.30 13.24
C ILE A 71 -10.77 8.03 14.72
N THR A 72 -10.84 9.07 15.55
CA THR A 72 -10.78 8.97 17.02
C THR A 72 -11.91 8.09 17.57
N THR A 73 -13.07 8.09 16.94
CA THR A 73 -14.22 7.26 17.32
C THR A 73 -14.02 5.77 16.99
N LYS A 74 -13.20 5.45 15.98
CA LYS A 74 -12.96 4.07 15.52
C LYS A 74 -11.74 3.41 16.20
N LEU A 75 -11.00 4.12 17.05
CA LEU A 75 -9.87 3.60 17.82
C LEU A 75 -10.35 2.81 19.05
N THR A 76 -10.89 1.63 18.81
CA THR A 76 -11.25 0.62 19.83
C THR A 76 -10.30 -0.57 19.71
N LEU A 77 -10.08 -1.34 20.78
CA LEU A 77 -9.19 -2.51 20.81
C LEU A 77 -7.69 -2.17 20.59
N PRO A 78 -6.77 -3.11 20.82
CA PRO A 78 -5.34 -2.89 20.54
C PRO A 78 -5.11 -2.44 19.10
N THR A 79 -4.42 -1.32 18.91
CA THR A 79 -4.24 -0.72 17.60
C THR A 79 -2.76 -0.54 17.29
N GLY A 80 -2.32 -1.13 16.18
CA GLY A 80 -1.03 -0.84 15.56
C GLY A 80 -1.21 0.19 14.45
N ILE A 81 -0.30 1.15 14.37
CA ILE A 81 -0.31 2.20 13.36
C ILE A 81 0.88 1.98 12.44
N ALA A 82 0.60 1.85 11.14
CA ALA A 82 1.65 1.83 10.11
C ALA A 82 1.70 3.20 9.42
N PHE A 83 2.88 3.82 9.40
CA PHE A 83 3.14 5.12 8.81
C PHE A 83 3.88 4.95 7.48
N GLY A 84 3.24 5.33 6.37
CA GLY A 84 3.86 5.38 5.05
C GLY A 84 4.34 6.80 4.74
N TYR A 85 5.66 6.96 4.55
CA TYR A 85 6.27 8.27 4.28
C TYR A 85 6.42 8.55 2.79
N ASP A 86 7.00 7.59 2.06
CA ASP A 86 7.27 7.73 0.63
C ASP A 86 6.04 7.43 -0.21
N ASP A 87 5.53 6.22 -0.09
CA ASP A 87 4.34 5.75 -0.80
C ASP A 87 3.17 5.53 0.18
N PRO A 88 2.07 6.29 0.04
CA PRO A 88 0.91 6.11 0.92
C PRO A 88 0.20 4.78 0.70
N ILE A 89 0.39 4.12 -0.44
CA ILE A 89 -0.32 2.88 -0.83
C ILE A 89 0.49 1.63 -0.48
N ALA A 90 1.82 1.72 -0.35
CA ALA A 90 2.68 0.59 -0.03
C ALA A 90 2.24 -0.19 1.23
N PRO A 91 1.85 0.46 2.35
CA PRO A 91 1.35 -0.26 3.51
C PRO A 91 0.08 -1.07 3.23
N ALA A 92 -0.85 -0.56 2.38
CA ALA A 92 -2.07 -1.27 2.02
C ALA A 92 -1.78 -2.58 1.28
N LYS A 93 -0.84 -2.56 0.33
CA LYS A 93 -0.42 -3.76 -0.42
C LYS A 93 0.18 -4.82 0.50
N ILE A 94 1.02 -4.41 1.47
CA ILE A 94 1.62 -5.32 2.44
C ILE A 94 0.57 -5.91 3.37
N ILE A 95 -0.33 -5.08 3.91
CA ILE A 95 -1.42 -5.52 4.79
C ILE A 95 -2.34 -6.50 4.05
N LYS A 96 -2.68 -6.22 2.79
CA LYS A 96 -3.49 -7.13 1.96
C LYS A 96 -2.81 -8.47 1.77
N LYS A 97 -1.54 -8.47 1.33
CA LYS A 97 -0.74 -9.70 1.13
C LYS A 97 -0.62 -10.51 2.43
N TYR A 98 -0.49 -9.81 3.56
CA TYR A 98 -0.40 -10.46 4.86
C TYR A 98 -1.77 -11.01 5.30
N ARG A 99 -2.87 -10.31 5.03
CA ARG A 99 -4.24 -10.77 5.31
C ARG A 99 -4.60 -12.04 4.52
N GLU A 100 -4.12 -12.16 3.28
CA GLU A 100 -4.29 -13.38 2.46
C GLU A 100 -3.59 -14.61 3.09
N LYS A 101 -2.50 -14.38 3.82
CA LYS A 101 -1.80 -15.44 4.57
C LYS A 101 -2.36 -15.67 5.96
N ASN A 102 -2.89 -14.64 6.62
CA ASN A 102 -3.35 -14.64 7.99
C ASN A 102 -4.61 -13.77 8.15
N ASP A 103 -5.77 -14.39 8.22
CA ASP A 103 -7.07 -13.70 8.37
C ASP A 103 -7.23 -12.90 9.69
N LYS A 104 -6.26 -13.02 10.61
CA LYS A 104 -6.33 -12.39 11.93
C LYS A 104 -6.02 -10.88 11.92
N LEU A 105 -5.29 -10.39 10.91
CA LEU A 105 -4.99 -8.97 10.77
C LEU A 105 -6.19 -8.23 10.17
N LYS A 106 -6.84 -7.39 10.96
CA LYS A 106 -7.97 -6.57 10.48
C LYS A 106 -7.55 -5.11 10.36
N LEU A 107 -7.83 -4.50 9.23
CA LEU A 107 -7.71 -3.05 9.08
C LEU A 107 -8.97 -2.41 9.65
N LYS A 108 -8.82 -1.41 10.52
CA LYS A 108 -9.92 -0.62 11.08
C LYS A 108 -10.25 0.56 10.19
N VAL A 109 -9.24 1.38 9.94
CA VAL A 109 -9.32 2.61 9.14
C VAL A 109 -7.96 2.84 8.49
N CYS A 110 -7.96 3.40 7.31
CA CYS A 110 -6.75 3.96 6.72
C CYS A 110 -6.99 5.40 6.27
N VAL A 111 -5.92 6.16 6.29
CA VAL A 111 -5.87 7.52 5.81
C VAL A 111 -4.84 7.59 4.70
N VAL A 112 -5.26 8.03 3.54
CA VAL A 112 -4.39 8.20 2.37
C VAL A 112 -4.60 9.62 1.86
N GLU A 113 -3.54 10.42 1.85
CA GLU A 113 -3.57 11.80 1.38
C GLU A 113 -4.71 12.64 2.00
N LYS A 114 -4.92 12.52 3.32
CA LYS A 114 -5.98 13.18 4.11
C LYS A 114 -7.40 12.65 3.85
N GLN A 115 -7.58 11.65 3.00
CA GLN A 115 -8.86 10.98 2.83
C GLN A 115 -8.94 9.76 3.75
N VAL A 116 -10.08 9.62 4.44
CA VAL A 116 -10.33 8.52 5.38
C VAL A 116 -11.09 7.42 4.66
N PHE A 117 -10.55 6.20 4.67
CA PHE A 117 -11.17 5.01 4.12
C PHE A 117 -11.44 4.01 5.23
N ASP A 118 -12.57 3.33 5.17
CA ASP A 118 -12.91 2.25 6.08
C ASP A 118 -12.07 0.99 5.82
N GLY A 119 -11.89 0.18 6.85
CA GLY A 119 -11.15 -1.08 6.74
C GLY A 119 -11.72 -2.05 5.69
N ALA A 120 -13.03 -1.99 5.40
CA ALA A 120 -13.65 -2.74 4.32
C ALA A 120 -13.17 -2.34 2.92
N GLN A 121 -12.68 -1.12 2.77
CA GLN A 121 -12.19 -0.58 1.50
C GLN A 121 -10.70 -0.85 1.25
N LEU A 122 -10.04 -1.67 2.09
CA LEU A 122 -8.63 -2.04 1.91
C LEU A 122 -8.34 -2.56 0.50
N ASP A 123 -9.23 -3.40 -0.03
CA ASP A 123 -9.05 -3.99 -1.35
C ASP A 123 -9.10 -2.96 -2.48
N VAL A 124 -9.86 -1.89 -2.30
CA VAL A 124 -9.91 -0.77 -3.26
C VAL A 124 -8.63 0.05 -3.18
N VAL A 125 -8.21 0.41 -1.95
CA VAL A 125 -6.98 1.18 -1.72
C VAL A 125 -5.74 0.41 -2.18
N ALA A 126 -5.69 -0.90 -1.94
CA ALA A 126 -4.57 -1.75 -2.38
C ALA A 126 -4.48 -1.92 -3.91
N LYS A 127 -5.58 -1.67 -4.64
CA LYS A 127 -5.58 -1.67 -6.12
C LYS A 127 -5.05 -0.37 -6.72
N PHE A 128 -4.95 0.70 -5.94
CA PHE A 128 -4.38 1.94 -6.44
C PHE A 128 -2.92 1.71 -6.84
N ALA A 129 -2.54 2.34 -7.93
CA ALA A 129 -1.16 2.30 -8.38
C ALA A 129 -0.27 3.10 -7.41
N THR A 130 0.87 2.55 -7.03
CA THR A 130 1.88 3.30 -6.30
C THR A 130 2.40 4.45 -7.17
N ARG A 131 3.02 5.44 -6.57
CA ARG A 131 3.59 6.58 -7.31
C ARG A 131 4.57 6.12 -8.39
N ALA A 132 5.39 5.12 -8.10
CA ALA A 132 6.33 4.54 -9.06
C ALA A 132 5.60 3.84 -10.22
N GLU A 133 4.56 3.06 -9.94
CA GLU A 133 3.73 2.40 -10.95
C GLU A 133 2.99 3.41 -11.84
N THR A 134 2.50 4.52 -11.26
CA THR A 134 1.84 5.58 -12.02
C THR A 134 2.82 6.26 -12.99
N ILE A 135 4.02 6.58 -12.52
CA ILE A 135 5.07 7.17 -13.38
C ILE A 135 5.45 6.19 -14.50
N ALA A 136 5.63 4.90 -14.16
CA ALA A 136 5.94 3.87 -15.15
C ALA A 136 4.82 3.71 -16.20
N ALA A 137 3.56 3.77 -15.78
CA ALA A 137 2.41 3.72 -16.68
C ALA A 137 2.37 4.94 -17.62
N ILE A 138 2.65 6.15 -17.12
CA ILE A 138 2.74 7.36 -17.93
C ILE A 138 3.87 7.24 -18.96
N LEU A 139 5.07 6.82 -18.55
CA LEU A 139 6.20 6.62 -19.45
C LEU A 139 5.88 5.54 -20.50
N GLY A 140 5.24 4.45 -20.10
CA GLY A 140 4.80 3.39 -21.00
C GLY A 140 3.79 3.89 -22.03
N SER A 141 2.85 4.75 -21.64
CA SER A 141 1.85 5.31 -22.55
C SER A 141 2.47 6.24 -23.62
N ILE A 142 3.55 6.94 -23.25
CA ILE A 142 4.30 7.78 -24.21
C ILE A 142 5.09 6.92 -25.21
N GLN A 143 5.59 5.76 -24.78
CA GLN A 143 6.36 4.84 -25.63
C GLN A 143 5.46 3.93 -26.47
N ALA A 144 4.21 3.69 -26.06
CA ALA A 144 3.28 2.79 -26.73
C ALA A 144 3.07 3.09 -28.24
N PRO A 145 2.91 4.33 -28.68
CA PRO A 145 2.77 4.63 -30.12
C PRO A 145 3.98 4.20 -30.94
N ILE A 146 5.20 4.39 -30.40
CA ILE A 146 6.45 4.05 -31.09
C ILE A 146 6.57 2.52 -31.23
N THR A 147 6.32 1.79 -30.15
CA THR A 147 6.33 0.32 -30.17
C THR A 147 5.21 -0.24 -31.03
N GLY A 148 4.05 0.42 -31.07
CA GLY A 148 2.93 0.04 -31.93
C GLY A 148 3.28 0.14 -33.42
N VAL A 149 3.91 1.22 -33.87
CA VAL A 149 4.36 1.38 -35.26
C VAL A 149 5.42 0.35 -35.62
N ALA A 150 6.45 0.16 -34.77
CA ALA A 150 7.47 -0.86 -34.97
C ALA A 150 6.84 -2.28 -35.03
N GLY A 151 5.88 -2.57 -34.12
CA GLY A 151 5.16 -3.82 -34.09
C GLY A 151 4.33 -4.08 -35.35
N ALA A 152 3.67 -3.06 -35.90
CA ALA A 152 2.90 -3.14 -37.16
C ALA A 152 3.81 -3.48 -38.34
N ILE A 153 4.99 -2.86 -38.45
CA ILE A 153 5.96 -3.18 -39.50
C ILE A 153 6.44 -4.62 -39.36
N HIS A 154 6.79 -5.06 -38.18
CA HIS A 154 7.19 -6.45 -37.91
C HIS A 154 6.07 -7.46 -38.18
N ALA A 155 4.81 -7.11 -37.91
CA ALA A 155 3.67 -7.97 -38.17
C ALA A 155 3.53 -8.28 -39.67
N VAL A 156 3.64 -7.28 -40.55
CA VAL A 156 3.58 -7.47 -42.00
C VAL A 156 4.67 -8.43 -42.51
N ILE A 157 5.91 -8.28 -41.99
CA ILE A 157 7.01 -9.18 -42.36
C ILE A 157 6.73 -10.60 -41.87
N ARG A 158 6.23 -10.75 -40.64
CA ARG A 158 5.89 -12.07 -40.07
C ARG A 158 4.77 -12.76 -40.86
N ASP A 159 3.74 -12.01 -41.22
CA ASP A 159 2.60 -12.52 -41.99
C ASP A 159 3.05 -13.00 -43.39
N LEU A 160 3.93 -12.24 -44.06
CA LEU A 160 4.56 -12.68 -45.29
C LEU A 160 5.32 -13.99 -45.18
N VAL A 161 6.19 -14.09 -44.14
CA VAL A 161 6.92 -15.32 -43.88
C VAL A 161 5.99 -16.49 -43.58
N SER A 162 4.94 -16.28 -42.78
CA SER A 162 3.97 -17.32 -42.43
C SER A 162 3.19 -17.84 -43.66
N VAL A 163 2.87 -16.93 -44.60
CA VAL A 163 2.21 -17.31 -45.89
C VAL A 163 3.18 -18.15 -46.77
N ILE A 164 4.47 -17.78 -46.85
CA ILE A 164 5.46 -18.49 -47.60
C ILE A 164 5.64 -19.92 -47.02
N ASP A 165 5.78 -20.05 -45.70
CA ASP A 165 5.87 -21.33 -44.99
C ASP A 165 4.62 -22.20 -45.21
N ALA A 166 3.43 -21.59 -45.23
CA ALA A 166 2.18 -22.29 -45.51
C ALA A 166 2.12 -22.82 -46.96
N ILE A 167 2.64 -22.05 -47.91
CA ILE A 167 2.73 -22.47 -49.31
C ILE A 167 3.74 -23.62 -49.48
N GLU A 168 4.90 -23.55 -48.79
CA GLU A 168 5.89 -24.62 -48.83
C GLU A 168 5.33 -25.92 -48.26
N LYS A 169 4.68 -25.88 -47.11
CA LYS A 169 4.03 -27.04 -46.49
C LYS A 169 2.94 -27.65 -47.38
N LYS A 170 2.22 -26.80 -48.12
CA LYS A 170 1.15 -27.26 -49.03
C LYS A 170 1.71 -27.88 -50.32
N LYS A 171 2.94 -27.51 -50.73
CA LYS A 171 3.62 -28.12 -51.89
C LYS A 171 4.36 -29.41 -51.52
N ALA A 172 4.73 -29.59 -50.25
CA ALA A 172 5.43 -30.75 -49.75
C ALA A 172 4.48 -31.89 -49.30
N ALA A 173 3.17 -31.64 -49.23
CA ALA A 173 2.11 -32.62 -49.00
C ALA A 173 1.41 -32.95 -50.33
#